data_ba5e753f7e7e9de370df4c3e2209ff3c
#
_entry.id   ba5e753f7e7e9de370df4c3e2209ff3c
#
_cell.length_a   1.000
_cell.length_b   1.000
_cell.length_c   1.000
_cell.angle_alpha   90.00
_cell.angle_beta   90.00
_cell.angle_gamma   90.00
#
_symmetry.space_group_name_H-M   'P 1'
#
loop_
_entity.id
_entity.type
_entity.pdbx_description
1 polymer ?
#
loop_
_entity_poly.entity_id
_entity_poly.type
_entity_poly.pdbx_seq_one_letter_code
_entity_poly.pdbx_strand_id
1 'polypeptide(L)'
;MTQDEKSPIGKISKCPRCKKMFTKSGHQLVCPVCEPLELADYEKVSDVLAQHPGMGMEAVAALAGVSTAVVLRMLDSGRLEKEDQ
;
A
#
# COMPACT_ATOMS: atom_id res chain seq x y z
N MET A 1 -1.69 -22.63 18.10
CA MET A 1 -1.53 -22.20 18.20
C MET A 1 -1.31 -21.01 18.02
N THR A 2 -1.32 -20.42 18.05
CA THR A 2 -1.28 -19.20 18.07
C THR A 2 -0.02 -18.74 18.45
N GLN A 3 0.94 -19.24 18.11
CA GLN A 3 2.12 -18.74 18.46
C GLN A 3 2.40 -17.54 17.81
N ASP A 4 1.81 -17.18 16.76
CA ASP A 4 2.11 -15.99 16.17
C ASP A 4 2.04 -14.89 17.01
N GLU A 5 1.13 -14.79 17.85
CA GLU A 5 1.04 -13.66 18.63
C GLU A 5 2.00 -13.62 19.64
N LYS A 6 2.71 -14.64 19.90
CA LYS A 6 3.70 -14.52 20.87
C LYS A 6 4.99 -14.17 20.32
N SER A 7 5.14 -13.99 19.05
CA SER A 7 6.43 -13.70 18.45
C SER A 7 6.89 -12.35 18.84
N PRO A 8 8.02 -12.17 19.43
CA PRO A 8 8.51 -10.87 19.80
C PRO A 8 8.99 -10.07 18.63
N ILE A 9 9.23 -10.70 17.50
CA ILE A 9 9.69 -9.96 16.36
C ILE A 9 8.58 -9.64 15.40
N GLY A 10 7.36 -9.92 15.73
CA GLY A 10 6.28 -9.59 14.86
C GLY A 10 5.96 -10.67 13.89
N LYS A 11 5.10 -10.41 12.96
CA LYS A 11 4.66 -11.41 12.04
C LYS A 11 5.47 -11.43 10.80
N ILE A 12 5.62 -12.64 10.26
CA ILE A 12 6.30 -12.80 8.99
C ILE A 12 5.24 -12.67 7.90
N SER A 13 5.47 -11.82 6.95
CA SER A 13 4.53 -11.57 5.88
C SER A 13 5.23 -11.62 4.54
N LYS A 14 4.45 -11.76 3.49
CA LYS A 14 5.01 -11.77 2.15
C LYS A 14 4.77 -10.41 1.53
N CYS A 15 5.82 -9.81 1.00
CA CYS A 15 5.68 -8.51 0.38
C CYS A 15 4.91 -8.65 -0.93
N PRO A 16 3.82 -7.90 -1.12
CA PRO A 16 3.04 -8.04 -2.34
C PRO A 16 3.75 -7.50 -3.58
N ARG A 17 4.78 -6.69 -3.41
CA ARG A 17 5.50 -6.18 -4.56
C ARG A 17 6.61 -7.10 -5.01
N CYS A 18 7.47 -7.51 -4.12
CA CYS A 18 8.63 -8.31 -4.52
C CYS A 18 8.50 -9.78 -4.17
N LYS A 19 7.45 -10.13 -3.46
CA LYS A 19 7.16 -11.51 -3.10
C LYS A 19 8.12 -12.12 -2.11
N LYS A 20 8.96 -11.33 -1.49
CA LYS A 20 9.88 -11.86 -0.50
C LYS A 20 9.25 -11.77 0.87
N MET A 21 9.67 -12.65 1.75
CA MET A 21 9.16 -12.63 3.11
C MET A 21 9.87 -11.56 3.90
N PHE A 22 9.16 -10.94 4.81
CA PHE A 22 9.79 -9.94 5.68
C PHE A 22 9.02 -9.92 7.00
N THR A 23 9.64 -9.34 8.01
CA THR A 23 9.01 -9.23 9.31
C THR A 23 8.20 -7.95 9.33
N LYS A 24 6.88 -8.12 9.40
CA LYS A 24 5.99 -6.97 9.35
C LYS A 24 5.90 -6.32 10.70
N SER A 25 5.90 -4.99 10.73
CA SER A 25 5.75 -4.27 11.95
C SER A 25 4.78 -3.15 11.73
N GLY A 26 3.83 -2.96 12.60
CA GLY A 26 2.86 -1.89 12.49
C GLY A 26 2.04 -1.98 11.23
N HIS A 27 1.89 -0.87 10.56
CA HIS A 27 1.07 -0.81 9.37
C HIS A 27 1.86 -1.01 8.09
N GLN A 28 3.02 -1.61 8.20
CA GLN A 28 3.84 -1.83 7.05
C GLN A 28 3.16 -2.80 6.10
N LEU A 29 2.96 -2.45 4.87
CA LEU A 29 2.30 -3.30 3.91
C LEU A 29 3.25 -3.91 2.90
N VAL A 30 4.44 -3.35 2.73
CA VAL A 30 5.45 -3.90 1.85
C VAL A 30 6.75 -3.96 2.63
N CYS A 31 7.72 -4.71 2.12
CA CYS A 31 8.99 -4.84 2.82
C CYS A 31 9.76 -3.53 2.78
N PRO A 32 10.74 -3.37 3.67
CA PRO A 32 11.47 -2.10 3.73
C PRO A 32 12.18 -1.76 2.45
N VAL A 33 12.57 -2.75 1.66
CA VAL A 33 13.25 -2.46 0.42
C VAL A 33 12.27 -1.87 -0.60
N CYS A 34 11.02 -2.34 -0.61
CA CYS A 34 10.04 -1.84 -1.53
C CYS A 34 9.36 -0.57 -1.05
N GLU A 35 9.51 -0.23 0.20
CA GLU A 35 8.79 0.90 0.75
C GLU A 35 9.03 2.21 0.00
N PRO A 36 10.27 2.60 -0.31
CA PRO A 36 10.47 3.84 -1.05
C PRO A 36 9.84 3.82 -2.44
N LEU A 37 9.81 2.64 -3.07
CA LEU A 37 9.18 2.53 -4.37
C LEU A 37 7.67 2.69 -4.22
N GLU A 38 7.12 2.11 -3.18
CA GLU A 38 5.70 2.20 -2.94
C GLU A 38 5.30 3.64 -2.63
N LEU A 39 6.11 4.35 -1.86
CA LEU A 39 5.80 5.74 -1.54
C LEU A 39 5.86 6.62 -2.77
N ALA A 40 6.78 6.34 -3.68
CA ALA A 40 6.83 7.10 -4.92
C ALA A 40 5.57 6.86 -5.74
N ASP A 41 5.06 5.62 -5.74
CA ASP A 41 3.83 5.33 -6.45
C ASP A 41 2.65 6.03 -5.79
N TYR A 42 2.65 6.10 -4.48
CA TYR A 42 1.58 6.79 -3.76
C TYR A 42 1.54 8.27 -4.16
N GLU A 43 2.70 8.89 -4.37
CA GLU A 43 2.70 10.26 -4.77
C GLU A 43 2.11 10.44 -6.15
N LYS A 44 2.35 9.50 -7.05
CA LYS A 44 1.78 9.58 -8.38
C LYS A 44 0.26 9.47 -8.31
N VAL A 45 -0.23 8.56 -7.47
CA VAL A 45 -1.66 8.38 -7.29
C VAL A 45 -2.27 9.64 -6.70
N SER A 46 -1.61 10.23 -5.73
CA SER A 46 -2.09 11.41 -5.07
C SER A 46 -2.22 12.56 -6.07
N ASP A 47 -1.24 12.72 -6.96
CA ASP A 47 -1.30 13.75 -7.96
C ASP A 47 -2.47 13.54 -8.91
N VAL A 48 -2.71 12.32 -9.33
CA VAL A 48 -3.81 12.03 -10.23
C VAL A 48 -5.13 12.36 -9.55
N LEU A 49 -5.26 11.97 -8.28
CA LEU A 49 -6.49 12.24 -7.57
C LEU A 49 -6.73 13.73 -7.36
N ALA A 50 -5.67 14.48 -7.18
CA ALA A 50 -5.82 15.92 -7.00
C ALA A 50 -6.31 16.57 -8.29
N GLN A 51 -5.92 16.03 -9.44
CA GLN A 51 -6.34 16.60 -10.70
C GLN A 51 -7.65 16.02 -11.18
N HIS A 52 -7.99 14.81 -10.77
CA HIS A 52 -9.19 14.15 -11.24
C HIS A 52 -9.98 13.57 -10.07
N PRO A 53 -10.56 14.43 -9.24
CA PRO A 53 -11.30 13.93 -8.10
C PRO A 53 -12.51 13.13 -8.56
N GLY A 54 -12.82 12.09 -7.89
CA GLY A 54 -13.94 11.24 -8.25
C GLY A 54 -13.65 10.16 -9.25
N MET A 55 -12.39 10.05 -9.66
CA MET A 55 -12.03 9.04 -10.62
C MET A 55 -12.00 7.67 -9.97
N GLY A 56 -12.37 6.66 -10.68
CA GLY A 56 -12.34 5.29 -10.15
C GLY A 56 -10.94 4.76 -9.97
N MET A 57 -10.83 3.72 -9.15
CA MET A 57 -9.54 3.18 -8.80
C MET A 57 -8.76 2.72 -10.01
N GLU A 58 -9.41 2.03 -10.95
CA GLU A 58 -8.69 1.52 -12.08
C GLU A 58 -8.20 2.65 -12.98
N ALA A 59 -9.00 3.69 -13.14
CA ALA A 59 -8.59 4.82 -13.97
C ALA A 59 -7.43 5.56 -13.32
N VAL A 60 -7.49 5.71 -12.01
CA VAL A 60 -6.40 6.37 -11.29
C VAL A 60 -5.11 5.59 -11.47
N ALA A 61 -5.19 4.26 -11.33
CA ALA A 61 -4.00 3.43 -11.46
C ALA A 61 -3.42 3.56 -12.86
N ALA A 62 -4.27 3.57 -13.87
CA ALA A 62 -3.80 3.66 -15.24
C ALA A 62 -3.11 4.99 -15.50
N LEU A 63 -3.71 6.08 -15.05
CA LEU A 63 -3.10 7.39 -15.27
C LEU A 63 -1.82 7.56 -14.46
N ALA A 64 -1.78 7.01 -13.27
CA ALA A 64 -0.58 7.13 -12.45
C ALA A 64 0.52 6.18 -12.89
N GLY A 65 0.18 5.20 -13.71
CA GLY A 65 1.17 4.22 -14.15
C GLY A 65 1.52 3.21 -13.08
N VAL A 66 0.57 2.88 -12.21
CA VAL A 66 0.81 1.92 -11.15
C VAL A 66 -0.27 0.85 -11.22
N SER A 67 -0.12 -0.22 -10.47
CA SER A 67 -1.13 -1.26 -10.47
C SER A 67 -2.26 -0.88 -9.54
N THR A 68 -3.43 -1.48 -9.73
CA THR A 68 -4.55 -1.20 -8.84
C THR A 68 -4.23 -1.68 -7.43
N ALA A 69 -3.35 -2.67 -7.30
CA ALA A 69 -2.97 -3.14 -5.97
C ALA A 69 -2.31 -2.02 -5.17
N VAL A 70 -1.56 -1.13 -5.83
CA VAL A 70 -0.94 -0.01 -5.13
C VAL A 70 -2.01 0.93 -4.61
N VAL A 71 -3.04 1.20 -5.41
CA VAL A 71 -4.11 2.10 -4.98
C VAL A 71 -4.85 1.48 -3.80
N LEU A 72 -5.09 0.17 -3.84
CA LEU A 72 -5.75 -0.50 -2.73
C LEU A 72 -4.91 -0.41 -1.47
N ARG A 73 -3.62 -0.56 -1.58
CA ARG A 73 -2.76 -0.47 -0.40
C ARG A 73 -2.77 0.95 0.17
N MET A 74 -2.86 1.97 -0.69
CA MET A 74 -2.96 3.33 -0.17
C MET A 74 -4.22 3.49 0.65
N LEU A 75 -5.33 2.93 0.20
CA LEU A 75 -6.55 3.03 0.95
C LEU A 75 -6.45 2.27 2.27
N ASP A 76 -5.85 1.09 2.24
CA ASP A 76 -5.69 0.31 3.44
C ASP A 76 -4.77 0.99 4.43
N SER A 77 -3.78 1.71 3.98
CA SER A 77 -2.84 2.33 4.89
C SER A 77 -3.37 3.66 5.42
N GLY A 78 -4.51 4.11 4.92
CA GLY A 78 -5.07 5.37 5.37
C GLY A 78 -4.46 6.58 4.74
N ARG A 79 -3.64 6.40 3.69
CA ARG A 79 -3.02 7.55 3.08
C ARG A 79 -3.97 8.32 2.21
N LEU A 80 -5.03 7.70 1.71
CA LEU A 80 -6.03 8.38 0.95
C LEU A 80 -7.23 8.64 1.83
N GLU A 81 -7.75 9.85 1.79
CA GLU A 81 -8.87 10.12 2.55
C GLU A 81 -10.08 9.63 1.88
N LYS A 82 -11.02 9.08 2.62
CA LYS A 82 -12.20 8.64 2.06
C LYS A 82 -13.17 9.63 2.23
N GLU A 83 -13.66 10.22 1.32
CA GLU A 83 -14.48 11.20 1.49
C GLU A 83 -15.75 10.83 1.87
N ASP A 84 -16.13 9.77 1.79
CA ASP A 84 -17.40 9.51 2.19
C ASP A 84 -17.48 9.32 3.52
N GLN A 85 -16.70 9.43 4.10
CA GLN A 85 -16.74 9.22 5.39
C GLN A 85 -17.27 9.84 6.02
#